data_43cc704f5cb0b3eebf03702c7102cbb8
#
_entry.id   43cc704f5cb0b3eebf03702c7102cbb8
#
_cell.length_a   1.000
_cell.length_b   1.000
_cell.length_c   1.000
_cell.angle_alpha   90.00
_cell.angle_beta   90.00
_cell.angle_gamma   90.00
#
_symmetry.space_group_name_H-M   'P 1'
#
loop_
_entity.id
_entity.type
_entity.pdbx_description
1 polymer ?
#
loop_
_entity_poly.entity_id
_entity_poly.type
_entity_poly.pdbx_seq_one_letter_code
_entity_poly.pdbx_strand_id
1 'polypeptide(L)'
;EADVRSRLHTVRPLSVAEVLQWPGVLEDREFKSEDVIELAKALAAEALDQLIDARRREGEKLGAMILDRVAQMEAIVERLTPLIPQLTAAYQRKLVARLQDAIGIAPADEAAAEDAAGEGSSNPKPQARSYDLVLTREQALDRIRQEVTLYGVRIDVAEELSRLAAHLGETRSILDAGGAVGKRLDFMMQELNREANTLGSKSAAAELADAAMEFKLLIEQMREQVQNIE
;
A
#
# COMPACT_ATOMS: atom_id res chain seq x y z
N GLU A 1 64.06 47.40 22.87
CA GLU A 1 63.20 48.09 23.84
C GLU A 1 64.07 49.12 24.62
N ALA A 2 65.27 48.75 25.15
CA ALA A 2 66.15 49.67 25.90
C ALA A 2 66.66 50.91 25.08
N ASP A 3 67.00 50.72 23.80
CA ASP A 3 67.46 51.77 22.89
C ASP A 3 66.30 52.72 22.48
N VAL A 4 65.06 52.20 22.34
CA VAL A 4 63.86 53.02 22.08
C VAL A 4 63.49 53.83 23.32
N ARG A 5 63.60 53.29 24.52
CA ARG A 5 63.34 53.98 25.78
C ARG A 5 64.34 55.07 26.08
N SER A 6 65.58 54.89 25.62
CA SER A 6 66.65 55.97 25.79
C SER A 6 66.37 57.21 24.94
N ARG A 7 65.61 57.06 23.85
CA ARG A 7 65.28 58.13 22.90
C ARG A 7 63.90 58.76 23.10
N LEU A 8 62.94 57.99 23.69
CA LEU A 8 61.56 58.41 23.91
C LEU A 8 61.16 58.28 25.39
N HIS A 9 61.00 59.41 26.07
CA HIS A 9 60.78 59.49 27.52
C HIS A 9 59.38 59.04 28.01
N THR A 10 58.43 58.75 27.11
CA THR A 10 57.06 58.45 27.45
C THR A 10 56.56 57.14 26.83
N VAL A 11 57.41 56.13 26.63
CA VAL A 11 57.05 54.87 26.04
C VAL A 11 56.55 53.89 27.11
N ARG A 12 55.32 53.42 27.01
CA ARG A 12 54.83 52.34 27.87
C ARG A 12 55.46 51.00 27.44
N PRO A 13 55.64 50.03 28.34
CA PRO A 13 56.11 48.72 27.98
C PRO A 13 55.05 48.03 27.11
N LEU A 14 55.47 47.26 26.09
CA LEU A 14 54.60 46.46 25.26
C LEU A 14 53.97 45.33 26.10
N SER A 15 52.69 45.15 25.94
CA SER A 15 51.96 43.97 26.49
C SER A 15 52.37 42.72 25.76
N VAL A 16 52.26 41.59 26.41
CA VAL A 16 52.44 40.24 25.77
C VAL A 16 51.60 40.06 24.54
N ALA A 17 50.34 40.54 24.56
CA ALA A 17 49.48 40.51 23.44
C ALA A 17 49.95 41.29 22.23
N GLU A 18 50.53 42.49 22.46
CA GLU A 18 51.09 43.30 21.39
C GLU A 18 52.37 42.68 20.79
N VAL A 19 53.19 42.01 21.62
CA VAL A 19 54.40 41.30 21.14
C VAL A 19 54.00 40.08 20.32
N LEU A 20 52.95 39.30 20.73
CA LEU A 20 52.47 38.13 20.00
C LEU A 20 51.88 38.50 18.64
N GLN A 21 51.42 39.75 18.44
CA GLN A 21 50.89 40.21 17.16
C GLN A 21 51.97 40.64 16.14
N TRP A 22 53.22 40.66 16.52
CA TRP A 22 54.29 41.07 15.60
C TRP A 22 54.64 39.97 14.61
N PRO A 23 54.83 40.32 13.34
CA PRO A 23 55.25 39.37 12.32
C PRO A 23 56.51 38.61 12.73
N GLY A 24 56.49 37.30 12.69
CA GLY A 24 57.57 36.39 13.02
C GLY A 24 57.74 36.11 14.53
N VAL A 25 56.90 36.62 15.44
CA VAL A 25 56.87 36.22 16.87
C VAL A 25 56.11 34.93 17.11
N LEU A 26 55.03 34.76 16.42
CA LEU A 26 54.32 33.47 16.31
C LEU A 26 54.72 32.80 15.01
N GLU A 27 55.10 31.55 15.07
CA GLU A 27 55.39 30.74 13.89
C GLU A 27 54.07 30.34 13.25
N ASP A 28 53.75 30.94 12.10
CA ASP A 28 52.68 30.45 11.28
C ASP A 28 53.10 29.09 10.71
N ARG A 29 52.46 28.01 11.15
CA ARG A 29 52.60 26.73 10.47
C ARG A 29 51.99 26.89 9.08
N GLU A 30 52.78 27.23 8.09
CA GLU A 30 52.39 27.16 6.70
C GLU A 30 52.19 25.67 6.32
N PHE A 31 50.95 25.24 6.33
CA PHE A 31 50.61 23.97 5.68
C PHE A 31 50.77 24.17 4.17
N LYS A 32 51.57 23.35 3.52
CA LYS A 32 51.65 23.38 2.07
C LYS A 32 50.24 23.06 1.54
N SER A 33 49.70 23.92 0.66
CA SER A 33 48.38 23.79 0.08
C SER A 33 48.16 22.38 -0.57
N GLU A 34 49.22 21.81 -1.12
CA GLU A 34 49.24 20.49 -1.73
C GLU A 34 48.95 19.40 -0.70
N ASP A 35 49.57 19.42 0.48
CA ASP A 35 49.38 18.44 1.56
C ASP A 35 47.95 18.49 2.10
N VAL A 36 47.39 19.70 2.21
CA VAL A 36 45.98 19.93 2.65
C VAL A 36 45.00 19.37 1.61
N ILE A 37 45.24 19.59 0.31
CA ILE A 37 44.43 19.06 -0.77
C ILE A 37 44.48 17.54 -0.81
N GLU A 38 45.65 16.95 -0.67
CA GLU A 38 45.81 15.48 -0.64
C GLU A 38 45.09 14.88 0.55
N LEU A 39 45.20 15.43 1.74
CA LEU A 39 44.50 14.99 2.93
C LEU A 39 42.98 15.13 2.75
N ALA A 40 42.51 16.26 2.18
CA ALA A 40 41.07 16.47 1.92
C ALA A 40 40.51 15.45 0.94
N LYS A 41 41.26 15.12 -0.13
CA LYS A 41 40.84 14.07 -1.09
C LYS A 41 40.77 12.71 -0.41
N ALA A 42 41.73 12.32 0.40
CA ALA A 42 41.74 11.05 1.11
C ALA A 42 40.54 10.91 2.07
N LEU A 43 40.27 11.95 2.85
CA LEU A 43 39.13 12.01 3.77
C LEU A 43 37.78 11.97 3.02
N ALA A 44 37.70 12.70 1.88
CA ALA A 44 36.50 12.66 1.05
C ALA A 44 36.24 11.27 0.46
N ALA A 45 37.28 10.58 -0.01
CA ALA A 45 37.16 9.20 -0.51
C ALA A 45 36.69 8.25 0.60
N GLU A 46 37.29 8.31 1.79
CA GLU A 46 36.86 7.50 2.93
C GLU A 46 35.41 7.78 3.33
N ALA A 47 35.01 9.04 3.38
CA ALA A 47 33.63 9.43 3.70
C ALA A 47 32.63 8.92 2.66
N LEU A 48 32.98 8.94 1.37
CA LEU A 48 32.14 8.38 0.29
C LEU A 48 32.01 6.86 0.42
N ASP A 49 33.08 6.15 0.69
CA ASP A 49 33.05 4.70 0.90
C ASP A 49 32.16 4.33 2.10
N GLN A 50 32.30 5.06 3.20
CA GLN A 50 31.44 4.86 4.38
C GLN A 50 29.96 5.14 4.08
N LEU A 51 29.66 6.19 3.29
CA LEU A 51 28.32 6.53 2.86
C LEU A 51 27.72 5.43 1.99
N ILE A 52 28.47 4.94 1.00
CA ILE A 52 28.03 3.85 0.11
C ILE A 52 27.71 2.58 0.92
N ASP A 53 28.59 2.22 1.85
CA ASP A 53 28.36 1.05 2.71
C ASP A 53 27.17 1.22 3.66
N ALA A 54 26.96 2.41 4.19
CA ALA A 54 25.79 2.70 5.02
C ALA A 54 24.50 2.58 4.20
N ARG A 55 24.45 3.18 3.02
CA ARG A 55 23.29 3.12 2.10
C ARG A 55 22.98 1.70 1.66
N ARG A 56 24.01 0.88 1.35
CA ARG A 56 23.81 -0.52 1.01
C ARG A 56 23.17 -1.30 2.16
N ARG A 57 23.70 -1.17 3.37
CA ARG A 57 23.14 -1.85 4.56
C ARG A 57 21.71 -1.42 4.87
N GLU A 58 21.39 -0.14 4.67
CA GLU A 58 20.05 0.39 4.86
C GLU A 58 19.09 -0.12 3.79
N GLY A 59 19.50 -0.08 2.51
CA GLY A 59 18.73 -0.60 1.39
C GLY A 59 18.42 -2.09 1.52
N GLU A 60 19.37 -2.91 1.97
CA GLU A 60 19.15 -4.34 2.25
C GLU A 60 18.07 -4.56 3.33
N LYS A 61 18.07 -3.76 4.41
CA LYS A 61 17.06 -3.85 5.46
C LYS A 61 15.67 -3.43 4.96
N LEU A 62 15.60 -2.32 4.22
CA LEU A 62 14.35 -1.82 3.65
C LEU A 62 13.79 -2.83 2.64
N GLY A 63 14.65 -3.39 1.78
CA GLY A 63 14.27 -4.45 0.84
C GLY A 63 13.71 -5.69 1.54
N ALA A 64 14.36 -6.15 2.62
CA ALA A 64 13.86 -7.28 3.41
C ALA A 64 12.49 -7.00 4.05
N MET A 65 12.26 -5.78 4.53
CA MET A 65 10.95 -5.39 5.08
C MET A 65 9.86 -5.38 4.01
N ILE A 66 10.15 -4.88 2.80
CA ILE A 66 9.20 -4.90 1.69
C ILE A 66 8.90 -6.35 1.27
N LEU A 67 9.91 -7.21 1.15
CA LEU A 67 9.74 -8.63 0.80
C LEU A 67 8.89 -9.39 1.82
N ASP A 68 9.01 -9.07 3.11
CA ASP A 68 8.15 -9.64 4.16
C ASP A 68 6.68 -9.23 3.97
N ARG A 69 6.40 -7.98 3.62
CA ARG A 69 5.03 -7.52 3.31
C ARG A 69 4.48 -8.15 2.03
N VAL A 70 5.33 -8.29 1.00
CA VAL A 70 4.97 -9.01 -0.23
C VAL A 70 4.55 -10.45 0.11
N ALA A 71 5.33 -11.16 0.93
CA ALA A 71 5.00 -12.53 1.34
C ALA A 71 3.68 -12.62 2.13
N GLN A 72 3.38 -11.64 3.00
CA GLN A 72 2.10 -11.57 3.70
C GLN A 72 0.94 -11.37 2.72
N MET A 73 1.09 -10.50 1.73
CA MET A 73 0.06 -10.27 0.69
C MET A 73 -0.13 -11.51 -0.19
N GLU A 74 0.94 -12.20 -0.58
CA GLU A 74 0.87 -13.47 -1.32
C GLU A 74 0.07 -14.52 -0.54
N ALA A 75 0.29 -14.65 0.76
CA ALA A 75 -0.47 -15.56 1.62
C ALA A 75 -1.98 -15.20 1.68
N ILE A 76 -2.32 -13.91 1.65
CA ILE A 76 -3.73 -13.48 1.57
C ILE A 76 -4.33 -13.91 0.22
N VAL A 77 -3.63 -13.70 -0.90
CA VAL A 77 -4.08 -14.14 -2.24
C VAL A 77 -4.30 -15.65 -2.27
N GLU A 78 -3.36 -16.43 -1.76
CA GLU A 78 -3.46 -17.91 -1.70
C GLU A 78 -4.65 -18.36 -0.86
N ARG A 79 -4.92 -17.70 0.26
CA ARG A 79 -6.08 -17.98 1.14
C ARG A 79 -7.41 -17.67 0.46
N LEU A 80 -7.49 -16.57 -0.31
CA LEU A 80 -8.73 -16.11 -0.93
C LEU A 80 -9.08 -16.85 -2.21
N THR A 81 -8.10 -17.21 -3.01
CA THR A 81 -8.32 -17.84 -4.33
C THR A 81 -9.28 -19.02 -4.30
N PRO A 82 -9.16 -20.02 -3.39
CA PRO A 82 -10.10 -21.15 -3.32
C PRO A 82 -11.48 -20.77 -2.77
N LEU A 83 -11.62 -19.63 -2.08
CA LEU A 83 -12.89 -19.19 -1.50
C LEU A 83 -13.79 -18.46 -2.52
N ILE A 84 -13.22 -17.86 -3.57
CA ILE A 84 -13.97 -17.06 -4.55
C ILE A 84 -15.16 -17.81 -5.14
N PRO A 85 -15.03 -19.04 -5.68
CA PRO A 85 -16.17 -19.75 -6.23
C PRO A 85 -17.31 -19.96 -5.22
N GLN A 86 -16.96 -20.23 -3.96
CA GLN A 86 -17.91 -20.45 -2.88
C GLN A 86 -18.63 -19.16 -2.49
N LEU A 87 -17.89 -18.06 -2.35
CA LEU A 87 -18.43 -16.73 -2.03
C LEU A 87 -19.34 -16.23 -3.14
N THR A 88 -18.94 -16.40 -4.40
CA THR A 88 -19.75 -16.03 -5.56
C THR A 88 -21.05 -16.82 -5.60
N ALA A 89 -21.00 -18.15 -5.40
CA ALA A 89 -22.18 -18.99 -5.37
C ALA A 89 -23.11 -18.68 -4.19
N ALA A 90 -22.56 -18.40 -3.01
CA ALA A 90 -23.34 -18.01 -1.83
C ALA A 90 -24.06 -16.67 -2.04
N TYR A 91 -23.35 -15.70 -2.65
CA TYR A 91 -23.92 -14.40 -2.96
C TYR A 91 -25.03 -14.49 -4.01
N GLN A 92 -24.81 -15.26 -5.09
CA GLN A 92 -25.84 -15.50 -6.12
C GLN A 92 -27.11 -16.10 -5.51
N ARG A 93 -27.00 -17.12 -4.65
CA ARG A 93 -28.14 -17.69 -3.93
C ARG A 93 -28.89 -16.67 -3.10
N LYS A 94 -28.14 -15.80 -2.34
CA LYS A 94 -28.76 -14.76 -1.52
C LYS A 94 -29.46 -13.69 -2.37
N LEU A 95 -28.90 -13.35 -3.55
CA LEU A 95 -29.51 -12.41 -4.48
C LEU A 95 -30.79 -12.97 -5.06
N VAL A 96 -30.76 -14.23 -5.54
CA VAL A 96 -31.95 -14.93 -6.07
C VAL A 96 -33.07 -14.99 -5.02
N ALA A 97 -32.75 -15.36 -3.78
CA ALA A 97 -33.72 -15.40 -2.69
C ALA A 97 -34.38 -14.04 -2.44
N ARG A 98 -33.58 -12.97 -2.36
CA ARG A 98 -34.10 -11.60 -2.16
C ARG A 98 -34.97 -11.12 -3.32
N LEU A 99 -34.63 -11.47 -4.56
CA LEU A 99 -35.42 -11.12 -5.72
C LEU A 99 -36.71 -11.91 -5.77
N GLN A 100 -36.70 -13.18 -5.41
CA GLN A 100 -37.91 -14.03 -5.29
C GLN A 100 -38.84 -13.46 -4.22
N ASP A 101 -38.35 -13.11 -3.05
CA ASP A 101 -39.12 -12.46 -1.99
C ASP A 101 -39.74 -11.13 -2.44
N ALA A 102 -38.95 -10.28 -3.13
CA ALA A 102 -39.44 -8.97 -3.61
C ALA A 102 -40.55 -9.09 -4.68
N ILE A 103 -40.60 -10.19 -5.45
CA ILE A 103 -41.59 -10.44 -6.51
C ILE A 103 -42.75 -11.28 -5.96
N GLY A 104 -42.69 -11.76 -4.71
CA GLY A 104 -43.74 -12.57 -4.08
C GLY A 104 -43.83 -14.00 -4.65
N ILE A 105 -42.72 -14.52 -5.19
CA ILE A 105 -42.62 -15.91 -5.66
C ILE A 105 -42.04 -16.74 -4.51
N ALA A 106 -42.86 -17.60 -3.91
CA ALA A 106 -42.41 -18.56 -2.92
C ALA A 106 -41.33 -19.51 -3.50
N PRO A 107 -40.31 -19.90 -2.70
CA PRO A 107 -39.29 -20.87 -3.13
C PRO A 107 -39.97 -22.20 -3.53
N ALA A 108 -39.45 -22.83 -4.58
CA ALA A 108 -40.06 -23.99 -5.21
C ALA A 108 -40.16 -25.24 -4.30
N ASP A 109 -39.49 -25.26 -3.17
CA ASP A 109 -39.48 -26.41 -2.23
C ASP A 109 -40.64 -26.41 -1.22
N GLU A 110 -41.41 -25.31 -1.08
CA GLU A 110 -42.59 -25.29 -0.20
C GLU A 110 -43.92 -25.65 -0.94
N ALA A 111 -43.89 -25.72 -2.25
CA ALA A 111 -45.09 -26.01 -3.02
C ALA A 111 -45.52 -27.51 -3.01
N ALA A 112 -44.71 -28.41 -2.40
CA ALA A 112 -44.99 -29.84 -2.36
C ALA A 112 -45.68 -30.35 -1.06
N ALA A 113 -45.95 -29.47 -0.09
CA ALA A 113 -46.44 -29.85 1.23
C ALA A 113 -47.90 -29.43 1.54
N GLU A 114 -48.59 -28.70 0.66
CA GLU A 114 -49.94 -28.15 0.97
C GLU A 114 -51.12 -28.88 0.29
N ASP A 115 -50.99 -30.10 -0.18
CA ASP A 115 -52.11 -30.86 -0.74
C ASP A 115 -52.75 -31.85 0.25
N ALA A 116 -52.74 -31.56 1.56
CA ALA A 116 -53.49 -32.34 2.53
C ALA A 116 -53.93 -31.49 3.73
N ALA A 117 -55.06 -30.75 3.61
CA ALA A 117 -56.06 -30.61 4.68
C ALA A 117 -57.09 -29.51 4.33
N GLY A 118 -58.31 -29.88 4.38
CA GLY A 118 -59.51 -29.23 3.95
C GLY A 118 -59.99 -28.01 4.73
N GLU A 119 -60.90 -27.36 4.06
CA GLU A 119 -62.10 -26.65 4.50
C GLU A 119 -62.05 -25.64 5.67
N GLY A 120 -62.34 -24.40 5.30
CA GLY A 120 -63.26 -23.57 6.09
C GLY A 120 -62.61 -22.52 7.00
N SER A 121 -62.43 -21.31 6.52
CA SER A 121 -62.85 -20.10 7.28
C SER A 121 -62.74 -18.83 6.42
N SER A 122 -63.90 -18.22 6.23
CA SER A 122 -64.07 -16.91 5.61
C SER A 122 -63.58 -15.78 6.52
N ASN A 123 -62.49 -15.16 6.15
CA ASN A 123 -62.11 -13.83 6.67
C ASN A 123 -61.56 -12.96 5.53
N PRO A 124 -62.07 -11.72 5.32
CA PRO A 124 -61.66 -10.89 4.19
C PRO A 124 -60.20 -10.40 4.40
N LYS A 125 -59.34 -10.81 3.46
CA LYS A 125 -57.97 -10.28 3.36
C LYS A 125 -58.02 -8.78 3.11
N PRO A 126 -57.14 -7.97 3.70
CA PRO A 126 -56.99 -6.55 3.37
C PRO A 126 -56.58 -6.41 1.91
N GLN A 127 -57.35 -5.63 1.16
CA GLN A 127 -57.07 -5.28 -0.24
C GLN A 127 -55.76 -4.51 -0.30
N ALA A 128 -54.67 -5.18 -0.67
CA ALA A 128 -53.45 -4.55 -1.14
C ALA A 128 -53.79 -3.82 -2.45
N ARG A 129 -53.52 -2.52 -2.49
CA ARG A 129 -53.67 -1.69 -3.69
C ARG A 129 -52.79 -2.25 -4.79
N SER A 130 -53.40 -2.88 -5.79
CA SER A 130 -52.75 -3.33 -7.02
C SER A 130 -52.27 -2.11 -7.80
N TYR A 131 -50.97 -1.81 -7.75
CA TYR A 131 -50.35 -1.09 -8.85
C TYR A 131 -50.14 -2.12 -9.97
N ASP A 132 -50.84 -1.88 -11.09
CA ASP A 132 -50.81 -2.68 -12.30
C ASP A 132 -49.39 -2.74 -12.91
N LEU A 133 -48.62 -3.68 -12.49
CA LEU A 133 -47.46 -4.26 -13.20
C LEU A 133 -47.41 -5.74 -12.85
N VAL A 134 -48.41 -6.49 -13.39
CA VAL A 134 -48.41 -7.94 -13.33
C VAL A 134 -47.35 -8.41 -14.32
N LEU A 135 -46.08 -8.43 -13.88
CA LEU A 135 -45.05 -9.20 -14.53
C LEU A 135 -45.48 -10.68 -14.47
N THR A 136 -45.57 -11.33 -15.62
CA THR A 136 -45.79 -12.77 -15.61
C THR A 136 -44.65 -13.45 -14.89
N ARG A 137 -44.88 -14.62 -14.26
CA ARG A 137 -43.83 -15.38 -13.55
C ARG A 137 -42.61 -15.63 -14.44
N GLU A 138 -42.78 -15.84 -15.74
CA GLU A 138 -41.68 -15.97 -16.70
C GLU A 138 -40.86 -14.67 -16.86
N GLN A 139 -41.53 -13.54 -16.99
CA GLN A 139 -40.84 -12.21 -17.09
C GLN A 139 -40.10 -11.89 -15.81
N ALA A 140 -40.64 -12.25 -14.65
CA ALA A 140 -39.97 -12.09 -13.36
C ALA A 140 -38.72 -12.96 -13.26
N LEU A 141 -38.80 -14.23 -13.66
CA LEU A 141 -37.65 -15.15 -13.68
C LEU A 141 -36.57 -14.73 -14.67
N ASP A 142 -36.96 -14.24 -15.85
CA ASP A 142 -35.97 -13.72 -16.82
C ASP A 142 -35.27 -12.45 -16.31
N ARG A 143 -36.00 -11.58 -15.63
CA ARG A 143 -35.38 -10.39 -14.99
C ARG A 143 -34.43 -10.80 -13.86
N ILE A 144 -34.80 -11.80 -13.05
CA ILE A 144 -33.88 -12.36 -12.03
C ILE A 144 -32.63 -12.94 -12.69
N ARG A 145 -32.77 -13.71 -13.78
CA ARG A 145 -31.62 -14.28 -14.51
C ARG A 145 -30.72 -13.17 -15.08
N GLN A 146 -31.30 -12.12 -15.66
CA GLN A 146 -30.55 -10.97 -16.19
C GLN A 146 -29.81 -10.24 -15.07
N GLU A 147 -30.44 -9.92 -13.95
CA GLU A 147 -29.82 -9.26 -12.81
C GLU A 147 -28.70 -10.13 -12.20
N VAL A 148 -28.90 -11.43 -12.05
CA VAL A 148 -27.89 -12.39 -11.56
C VAL A 148 -26.69 -12.42 -12.51
N THR A 149 -26.94 -12.42 -13.82
CA THR A 149 -25.85 -12.43 -14.83
C THR A 149 -25.06 -11.12 -14.82
N LEU A 150 -25.75 -9.98 -14.80
CA LEU A 150 -25.11 -8.64 -14.73
C LEU A 150 -24.33 -8.44 -13.43
N TYR A 151 -24.83 -9.00 -12.33
CA TYR A 151 -24.18 -8.93 -11.04
C TYR A 151 -22.97 -9.88 -10.95
N GLY A 152 -23.06 -11.06 -11.57
CA GLY A 152 -21.94 -12.01 -11.65
C GLY A 152 -20.70 -11.40 -12.30
N VAL A 153 -20.89 -10.60 -13.36
CA VAL A 153 -19.82 -9.85 -14.02
C VAL A 153 -19.24 -8.75 -13.12
N ARG A 154 -20.05 -8.14 -12.24
CA ARG A 154 -19.58 -7.10 -11.30
C ARG A 154 -18.82 -7.65 -10.10
N ILE A 155 -18.98 -8.93 -9.78
CA ILE A 155 -18.37 -9.57 -8.59
C ILE A 155 -17.20 -10.47 -8.98
N ASP A 156 -16.80 -10.48 -10.24
CA ASP A 156 -15.60 -11.21 -10.63
C ASP A 156 -14.37 -10.51 -10.07
N VAL A 157 -13.95 -10.98 -8.88
CA VAL A 157 -12.75 -10.51 -8.17
C VAL A 157 -11.54 -11.36 -8.49
N ALA A 158 -11.69 -12.40 -9.32
CA ALA A 158 -10.60 -13.30 -9.69
C ALA A 158 -9.53 -12.56 -10.52
N GLU A 159 -9.97 -11.61 -11.35
CA GLU A 159 -9.08 -10.79 -12.14
C GLU A 159 -8.21 -9.89 -11.24
N GLU A 160 -8.80 -9.20 -10.25
CA GLU A 160 -8.10 -8.34 -9.31
C GLU A 160 -7.08 -9.14 -8.48
N LEU A 161 -7.43 -10.33 -8.01
CA LEU A 161 -6.48 -11.18 -7.29
C LEU A 161 -5.34 -11.69 -8.19
N SER A 162 -5.63 -12.02 -9.44
CA SER A 162 -4.60 -12.40 -10.42
C SER A 162 -3.65 -11.23 -10.72
N ARG A 163 -4.17 -10.00 -10.84
CA ARG A 163 -3.36 -8.79 -11.03
C ARG A 163 -2.54 -8.47 -9.79
N LEU A 164 -3.12 -8.58 -8.58
CA LEU A 164 -2.38 -8.44 -7.33
C LEU A 164 -1.20 -9.41 -7.28
N ALA A 165 -1.42 -10.70 -7.58
CA ALA A 165 -0.36 -11.70 -7.64
C ALA A 165 0.74 -11.34 -8.64
N ALA A 166 0.37 -10.88 -9.83
CA ALA A 166 1.32 -10.45 -10.87
C ALA A 166 2.16 -9.24 -10.41
N HIS A 167 1.53 -8.22 -9.81
CA HIS A 167 2.22 -7.04 -9.29
C HIS A 167 3.13 -7.35 -8.09
N LEU A 168 2.74 -8.30 -7.23
CA LEU A 168 3.61 -8.79 -6.14
C LEU A 168 4.84 -9.49 -6.69
N GLY A 169 4.68 -10.35 -7.72
CA GLY A 169 5.79 -11.00 -8.41
C GLY A 169 6.74 -10.00 -9.07
N GLU A 170 6.20 -8.96 -9.73
CA GLU A 170 7.01 -7.89 -10.32
C GLU A 170 7.73 -7.07 -9.24
N THR A 171 7.08 -6.77 -8.12
CA THR A 171 7.71 -6.07 -6.99
C THR A 171 8.92 -6.85 -6.47
N ARG A 172 8.81 -8.17 -6.34
CA ARG A 172 9.92 -9.06 -5.97
C ARG A 172 11.06 -9.02 -6.99
N SER A 173 10.72 -9.12 -8.27
CA SER A 173 11.70 -9.05 -9.38
C SER A 173 12.45 -7.72 -9.42
N ILE A 174 11.78 -6.61 -9.13
CA ILE A 174 12.41 -5.29 -9.04
C ILE A 174 13.43 -5.23 -7.91
N LEU A 175 13.09 -5.76 -6.72
CA LEU A 175 13.99 -5.80 -5.58
C LEU A 175 15.20 -6.71 -5.84
N ASP A 176 14.99 -7.87 -6.44
CA ASP A 176 16.06 -8.82 -6.79
C ASP A 176 17.03 -8.24 -7.83
N ALA A 177 16.54 -7.45 -8.77
CA ALA A 177 17.37 -6.77 -9.78
C ALA A 177 18.27 -5.68 -9.17
N GLY A 178 17.86 -5.08 -8.06
CA GLY A 178 18.62 -4.03 -7.37
C GLY A 178 18.80 -2.75 -8.17
N GLY A 179 19.71 -1.89 -7.73
CA GLY A 179 19.99 -0.58 -8.34
C GLY A 179 18.98 0.50 -7.90
N ALA A 180 18.77 1.53 -8.72
CA ALA A 180 17.85 2.63 -8.43
C ALA A 180 16.39 2.19 -8.63
N VAL A 181 15.83 1.48 -7.66
CA VAL A 181 14.52 0.83 -7.75
C VAL A 181 13.35 1.67 -7.23
N GLY A 182 13.59 2.75 -6.48
CA GLY A 182 12.57 3.51 -5.77
C GLY A 182 11.37 3.93 -6.63
N LYS A 183 11.61 4.53 -7.81
CA LYS A 183 10.54 4.95 -8.73
C LYS A 183 9.71 3.79 -9.29
N ARG A 184 10.35 2.63 -9.54
CA ARG A 184 9.66 1.45 -10.04
C ARG A 184 8.79 0.83 -8.95
N LEU A 185 9.30 0.78 -7.73
CA LEU A 185 8.55 0.31 -6.56
C LEU A 185 7.38 1.24 -6.24
N ASP A 186 7.55 2.58 -6.29
CA ASP A 186 6.45 3.52 -6.09
C ASP A 186 5.31 3.29 -7.09
N PHE A 187 5.65 3.06 -8.37
CA PHE A 187 4.65 2.68 -9.38
C PHE A 187 3.95 1.36 -9.02
N MET A 188 4.67 0.34 -8.57
CA MET A 188 4.05 -0.91 -8.11
C MET A 188 3.12 -0.70 -6.92
N MET A 189 3.47 0.16 -5.97
CA MET A 189 2.59 0.49 -4.83
C MET A 189 1.28 1.14 -5.30
N GLN A 190 1.33 1.97 -6.33
CA GLN A 190 0.14 2.58 -6.93
C GLN A 190 -0.77 1.54 -7.59
N GLU A 191 -0.19 0.62 -8.39
CA GLU A 191 -0.96 -0.45 -9.04
C GLU A 191 -1.56 -1.43 -8.02
N LEU A 192 -0.77 -1.87 -7.03
CA LEU A 192 -1.28 -2.70 -5.93
C LEU A 192 -2.44 -2.03 -5.19
N ASN A 193 -2.34 -0.74 -4.89
CA ASN A 193 -3.40 0.02 -4.23
C ASN A 193 -4.65 0.15 -5.11
N ARG A 194 -4.48 0.30 -6.42
CA ARG A 194 -5.58 0.31 -7.38
C ARG A 194 -6.35 -1.01 -7.37
N GLU A 195 -5.66 -2.14 -7.46
CA GLU A 195 -6.29 -3.46 -7.43
C GLU A 195 -6.94 -3.75 -6.07
N ALA A 196 -6.31 -3.37 -4.95
CA ALA A 196 -6.91 -3.49 -3.62
C ALA A 196 -8.19 -2.63 -3.46
N ASN A 197 -8.23 -1.42 -4.04
CA ASN A 197 -9.41 -0.57 -4.06
C ASN A 197 -10.54 -1.19 -4.89
N THR A 198 -10.22 -1.74 -6.07
CA THR A 198 -11.20 -2.40 -6.94
C THR A 198 -11.75 -3.65 -6.28
N LEU A 199 -10.90 -4.47 -5.66
CA LEU A 199 -11.30 -5.62 -4.86
C LEU A 199 -12.27 -5.20 -3.74
N GLY A 200 -11.95 -4.17 -2.97
CA GLY A 200 -12.81 -3.65 -1.90
C GLY A 200 -14.16 -3.14 -2.41
N SER A 201 -14.19 -2.47 -3.55
CA SER A 201 -15.43 -1.92 -4.13
C SER A 201 -16.35 -3.00 -4.75
N LYS A 202 -15.75 -4.10 -5.21
CA LYS A 202 -16.47 -5.27 -5.76
C LYS A 202 -16.85 -6.28 -4.67
N SER A 203 -16.30 -6.16 -3.46
CA SER A 203 -16.50 -7.13 -2.39
C SER A 203 -17.94 -7.10 -1.88
N ALA A 204 -18.66 -8.19 -2.07
CA ALA A 204 -20.00 -8.42 -1.52
C ALA A 204 -19.96 -9.28 -0.23
N ALA A 205 -18.82 -9.89 0.07
CA ALA A 205 -18.57 -10.72 1.23
C ALA A 205 -17.63 -10.00 2.20
N ALA A 206 -17.87 -10.18 3.50
CA ALA A 206 -17.05 -9.54 4.55
C ALA A 206 -15.57 -9.96 4.44
N GLU A 207 -15.31 -11.22 4.15
CA GLU A 207 -13.98 -11.80 4.01
C GLU A 207 -13.15 -11.09 2.91
N LEU A 208 -13.78 -10.69 1.81
CA LEU A 208 -13.12 -9.95 0.74
C LEU A 208 -12.89 -8.46 1.13
N ALA A 209 -13.82 -7.88 1.86
CA ALA A 209 -13.69 -6.51 2.36
C ALA A 209 -12.56 -6.41 3.39
N ASP A 210 -12.48 -7.35 4.31
CA ASP A 210 -11.43 -7.43 5.33
C ASP A 210 -10.06 -7.62 4.66
N ALA A 211 -9.95 -8.52 3.69
CA ALA A 211 -8.73 -8.73 2.93
C ALA A 211 -8.31 -7.48 2.14
N ALA A 212 -9.25 -6.75 1.54
CA ALA A 212 -8.93 -5.49 0.85
C ALA A 212 -8.37 -4.44 1.82
N MET A 213 -8.84 -4.42 3.07
CA MET A 213 -8.29 -3.55 4.11
C MET A 213 -6.89 -4.02 4.56
N GLU A 214 -6.66 -5.34 4.72
CA GLU A 214 -5.34 -5.90 5.01
C GLU A 214 -4.34 -5.54 3.90
N PHE A 215 -4.71 -5.70 2.62
CA PHE A 215 -3.88 -5.29 1.49
C PHE A 215 -3.50 -3.82 1.56
N LYS A 216 -4.46 -2.92 1.78
CA LYS A 216 -4.21 -1.47 1.87
C LYS A 216 -3.23 -1.13 3.00
N LEU A 217 -3.37 -1.77 4.15
CA LEU A 217 -2.46 -1.57 5.28
C LEU A 217 -1.03 -1.98 4.93
N LEU A 218 -0.86 -3.17 4.32
CA LEU A 218 0.45 -3.68 3.92
C LEU A 218 1.08 -2.82 2.81
N ILE A 219 0.27 -2.35 1.85
CA ILE A 219 0.72 -1.45 0.77
C ILE A 219 1.20 -0.12 1.34
N GLU A 220 0.48 0.48 2.30
CA GLU A 220 0.90 1.74 2.91
C GLU A 220 2.20 1.58 3.70
N GLN A 221 2.35 0.47 4.44
CA GLN A 221 3.60 0.13 5.11
C GLN A 221 4.77 -0.02 4.13
N MET A 222 4.56 -0.67 2.98
CA MET A 222 5.59 -0.78 1.93
C MET A 222 5.91 0.60 1.33
N ARG A 223 4.89 1.41 1.07
CA ARG A 223 5.05 2.74 0.48
C ARG A 223 5.91 3.66 1.34
N GLU A 224 5.73 3.62 2.66
CA GLU A 224 6.59 4.36 3.61
C GLU A 224 8.06 3.94 3.48
N GLN A 225 8.34 2.64 3.30
CA GLN A 225 9.71 2.15 3.12
C GLN A 225 10.27 2.50 1.74
N VAL A 226 9.45 2.43 0.68
CA VAL A 226 9.85 2.77 -0.69
C VAL A 226 10.31 4.22 -0.82
N GLN A 227 9.72 5.15 -0.05
CA GLN A 227 10.13 6.56 -0.04
C GLN A 227 11.55 6.76 0.49
N ASN A 228 12.08 5.81 1.26
CA ASN A 228 13.42 5.85 1.85
C ASN A 228 14.43 4.98 1.09
N ILE A 229 13.98 4.20 0.09
CA ILE A 229 14.83 3.34 -0.72
C ILE A 229 15.29 4.09 -1.97
N GLU A 230 16.59 4.08 -2.21
CA GLU A 230 17.20 4.68 -3.41
C GLU A 230 17.80 3.62 -4.33
#